data_500b081099cba6745181fd7280962b1f
#
_entry.id   500b081099cba6745181fd7280962b1f
#
_cell.length_a   1.000
_cell.length_b   1.000
_cell.length_c   1.000
_cell.angle_alpha   90.00
_cell.angle_beta   90.00
_cell.angle_gamma   90.00
#
_symmetry.space_group_name_H-M   'P 1'
#
loop_
_entity.id
_entity.type
_entity.pdbx_description
1 polymer ?
#
loop_
_entity_poly.entity_id
_entity_poly.type
_entity_poly.pdbx_seq_one_letter_code
_entity_poly.pdbx_strand_id
1 'polypeptide(L)'
;MKKALKIIGISLGSVLGLSVAAVCIVIWFVFTPAKLTPIVKSYIPDFVTCQTELDTVDLTFFSTFPHFGLRLHNVALINPMEGAPSDTVAYIEELVATVDVDEYLSNANVVINGCYLSNVKANIYVNADSVANYDVFVSDTTAEDTSSTSAFNKLAIKDVKVENLSATYIDVPGNMNASVSNINLNANVEMEGDDIDADLKMTSDAIAFALTDSTQLNVSVGALDTKFEGEIDDYNFVKGTLNLFLDNVSADMAGSKYADSLKIQTHVPLEVTLDTLKVALKDALVGINEHQISLSGDAEIDDDIRM
;
A
#
# COMPACT_ATOMS: atom_id res chain seq x y z
N MET A 1 42.67 -41.22 5.17
CA MET A 1 41.89 -40.07 5.71
C MET A 1 41.14 -39.29 4.64
N LYS A 2 41.73 -38.74 3.57
CA LYS A 2 41.04 -37.91 2.55
C LYS A 2 39.89 -38.60 1.81
N LYS A 3 39.97 -39.95 1.55
CA LYS A 3 38.89 -40.71 0.90
C LYS A 3 37.68 -40.95 1.82
N ALA A 4 37.91 -41.21 3.11
CA ALA A 4 36.83 -41.39 4.09
C ALA A 4 36.07 -40.05 4.33
N LEU A 5 36.78 -38.93 4.42
CA LEU A 5 36.16 -37.62 4.53
C LEU A 5 35.29 -37.27 3.30
N LYS A 6 35.74 -37.63 2.08
CA LYS A 6 34.96 -37.45 0.86
C LYS A 6 33.67 -38.29 0.86
N ILE A 7 33.77 -39.56 1.29
CA ILE A 7 32.59 -40.44 1.35
C ILE A 7 31.60 -39.95 2.40
N ILE A 8 32.06 -39.51 3.58
CA ILE A 8 31.23 -38.95 4.64
C ILE A 8 30.56 -37.64 4.13
N GLY A 9 31.32 -36.77 3.46
CA GLY A 9 30.75 -35.52 2.89
C GLY A 9 29.69 -35.77 1.81
N ILE A 10 29.91 -36.76 0.92
CA ILE A 10 28.95 -37.14 -0.11
C ILE A 10 27.69 -37.78 0.51
N SER A 11 27.85 -38.68 1.49
CA SER A 11 26.72 -39.32 2.15
C SER A 11 25.88 -38.30 2.97
N LEU A 12 26.54 -37.40 3.70
CA LEU A 12 25.83 -36.33 4.44
C LEU A 12 25.12 -35.39 3.49
N GLY A 13 25.75 -34.97 2.40
CA GLY A 13 25.13 -34.12 1.37
C GLY A 13 23.96 -34.79 0.66
N SER A 14 24.04 -36.11 0.40
CA SER A 14 22.92 -36.84 -0.22
C SER A 14 21.74 -37.02 0.73
N VAL A 15 22.00 -37.29 2.02
CA VAL A 15 20.91 -37.36 3.03
C VAL A 15 20.23 -36.00 3.21
N LEU A 16 21.03 -34.94 3.30
CA LEU A 16 20.48 -33.57 3.38
C LEU A 16 19.66 -33.22 2.13
N GLY A 17 20.19 -33.52 0.93
CA GLY A 17 19.49 -33.29 -0.33
C GLY A 17 18.18 -34.08 -0.44
N LEU A 18 18.17 -35.35 -0.02
CA LEU A 18 16.95 -36.17 0.02
C LEU A 18 15.93 -35.64 1.05
N SER A 19 16.40 -35.16 2.20
CA SER A 19 15.52 -34.58 3.22
C SER A 19 14.85 -33.29 2.71
N VAL A 20 15.61 -32.40 2.08
CA VAL A 20 15.08 -31.18 1.46
C VAL A 20 14.10 -31.53 0.35
N ALA A 21 14.42 -32.47 -0.53
CA ALA A 21 13.53 -32.92 -1.59
C ALA A 21 12.21 -33.50 -1.04
N ALA A 22 12.30 -34.31 0.03
CA ALA A 22 11.11 -34.85 0.69
C ALA A 22 10.24 -33.76 1.30
N VAL A 23 10.82 -32.76 1.95
CA VAL A 23 10.08 -31.59 2.48
C VAL A 23 9.42 -30.81 1.34
N CYS A 24 10.13 -30.54 0.25
CA CYS A 24 9.55 -29.86 -0.92
C CYS A 24 8.37 -30.64 -1.53
N ILE A 25 8.46 -31.96 -1.60
CA ILE A 25 7.36 -32.82 -2.10
C ILE A 25 6.16 -32.75 -1.15
N VAL A 26 6.38 -32.79 0.16
CA VAL A 26 5.30 -32.68 1.15
C VAL A 26 4.61 -31.33 1.04
N ILE A 27 5.38 -30.25 0.99
CA ILE A 27 4.84 -28.88 0.81
C ILE A 27 4.01 -28.82 -0.47
N TRP A 28 4.55 -29.28 -1.59
CA TRP A 28 3.88 -29.26 -2.88
C TRP A 28 2.58 -30.09 -2.90
N PHE A 29 2.54 -31.22 -2.16
CA PHE A 29 1.37 -32.09 -2.10
C PHE A 29 0.31 -31.60 -1.10
N VAL A 30 0.73 -30.96 0.00
CA VAL A 30 -0.16 -30.48 1.07
C VAL A 30 -0.76 -29.14 0.70
N PHE A 31 0.04 -28.22 0.17
CA PHE A 31 -0.36 -26.83 -0.13
C PHE A 31 -0.71 -26.63 -1.61
N THR A 32 -1.64 -27.44 -2.10
CA THR A 32 -2.13 -27.27 -3.48
C THR A 32 -3.19 -26.18 -3.58
N PRO A 33 -3.33 -25.47 -4.71
CA PRO A 33 -4.37 -24.47 -4.92
C PRO A 33 -5.78 -24.98 -4.58
N ALA A 34 -6.08 -26.22 -4.95
CA ALA A 34 -7.37 -26.85 -4.66
C ALA A 34 -7.70 -26.97 -3.18
N LYS A 35 -6.68 -26.96 -2.29
CA LYS A 35 -6.88 -27.00 -0.84
C LYS A 35 -6.78 -25.59 -0.22
N LEU A 36 -5.88 -24.77 -0.69
CA LEU A 36 -5.67 -23.43 -0.17
C LEU A 36 -6.81 -22.48 -0.49
N THR A 37 -7.29 -22.51 -1.74
CA THR A 37 -8.34 -21.59 -2.20
C THR A 37 -9.63 -21.67 -1.35
N PRO A 38 -10.19 -22.84 -1.02
CA PRO A 38 -11.37 -22.91 -0.15
C PRO A 38 -11.12 -22.39 1.26
N ILE A 39 -9.91 -22.63 1.80
CA ILE A 39 -9.52 -22.14 3.13
C ILE A 39 -9.50 -20.63 3.14
N VAL A 40 -8.78 -19.99 2.21
CA VAL A 40 -8.72 -18.54 2.13
C VAL A 40 -10.09 -17.93 1.89
N LYS A 41 -10.88 -18.51 0.96
CA LYS A 41 -12.26 -18.06 0.73
C LYS A 41 -13.14 -18.07 1.98
N SER A 42 -12.92 -19.00 2.91
CA SER A 42 -13.69 -19.07 4.16
C SER A 42 -13.40 -17.93 5.15
N TYR A 43 -12.23 -17.28 5.03
CA TYR A 43 -11.84 -16.15 5.88
C TYR A 43 -12.19 -14.77 5.28
N ILE A 44 -12.47 -14.69 3.98
CA ILE A 44 -12.79 -13.42 3.31
C ILE A 44 -13.95 -12.66 4.00
N PRO A 45 -15.06 -13.32 4.41
CA PRO A 45 -16.17 -12.63 5.06
C PRO A 45 -15.84 -11.97 6.40
N ASP A 46 -14.71 -12.34 7.02
CA ASP A 46 -14.25 -11.71 8.26
C ASP A 46 -13.64 -10.32 8.01
N PHE A 47 -13.28 -10.02 6.75
CA PHE A 47 -12.65 -8.75 6.36
C PHE A 47 -13.54 -7.86 5.52
N VAL A 48 -14.41 -8.45 4.68
CA VAL A 48 -15.27 -7.70 3.76
C VAL A 48 -16.69 -8.22 3.76
N THR A 49 -17.65 -7.31 3.68
CA THR A 49 -19.09 -7.59 3.72
C THR A 49 -19.69 -7.79 2.33
N CYS A 50 -18.99 -7.35 1.28
CA CYS A 50 -19.46 -7.51 -0.10
C CYS A 50 -19.14 -8.91 -0.67
N GLN A 51 -19.83 -9.26 -1.75
CA GLN A 51 -19.49 -10.46 -2.51
C GLN A 51 -18.08 -10.34 -3.07
N THR A 52 -17.27 -11.39 -2.86
CA THR A 52 -15.89 -11.45 -3.34
C THR A 52 -15.70 -12.63 -4.27
N GLU A 53 -15.06 -12.39 -5.41
CA GLU A 53 -14.60 -13.42 -6.33
C GLU A 53 -13.09 -13.57 -6.17
N LEU A 54 -12.62 -14.81 -6.19
CA LEU A 54 -11.21 -15.19 -6.10
C LEU A 54 -11.01 -16.47 -6.90
N ASP A 55 -10.10 -16.45 -7.87
CA ASP A 55 -9.85 -17.62 -8.69
C ASP A 55 -9.10 -18.70 -7.93
N THR A 56 -7.82 -18.48 -7.69
CA THR A 56 -6.92 -19.46 -7.06
C THR A 56 -6.01 -18.84 -6.04
N VAL A 57 -5.56 -19.67 -5.08
CA VAL A 57 -4.54 -19.32 -4.11
C VAL A 57 -3.40 -20.31 -4.23
N ASP A 58 -2.20 -19.80 -4.42
CA ASP A 58 -0.96 -20.58 -4.50
C ASP A 58 -0.02 -20.25 -3.34
N LEU A 59 0.72 -21.25 -2.88
CA LEU A 59 1.86 -21.02 -2.00
C LEU A 59 3.08 -20.61 -2.85
N THR A 60 3.70 -19.49 -2.52
CA THR A 60 4.94 -19.05 -3.17
C THR A 60 6.10 -19.06 -2.19
N PHE A 61 7.25 -19.54 -2.64
CA PHE A 61 8.48 -19.57 -1.87
C PHE A 61 9.68 -19.09 -2.70
N PHE A 62 9.82 -19.58 -3.93
CA PHE A 62 11.01 -19.27 -4.73
C PHE A 62 11.09 -17.80 -5.16
N SER A 63 9.96 -17.15 -5.40
CA SER A 63 9.91 -15.72 -5.75
C SER A 63 9.97 -14.80 -4.53
N THR A 64 9.71 -15.34 -3.33
CA THR A 64 9.66 -14.60 -2.06
C THR A 64 10.72 -15.05 -1.06
N PHE A 65 11.66 -15.92 -1.49
CA PHE A 65 12.72 -16.46 -0.62
C PHE A 65 13.49 -15.34 0.11
N PRO A 66 13.74 -15.47 1.43
CA PRO A 66 13.51 -16.65 2.29
C PRO A 66 12.10 -16.76 2.90
N HIS A 67 11.18 -15.85 2.59
CA HIS A 67 9.84 -15.84 3.15
C HIS A 67 8.88 -16.74 2.39
N PHE A 68 7.89 -17.28 3.08
CA PHE A 68 6.76 -17.94 2.45
C PHE A 68 5.68 -16.93 2.18
N GLY A 69 5.00 -17.05 1.04
CA GLY A 69 3.90 -16.16 0.68
C GLY A 69 2.68 -16.92 0.18
N LEU A 70 1.52 -16.31 0.37
CA LEU A 70 0.28 -16.69 -0.30
C LEU A 70 0.08 -15.74 -1.48
N ARG A 71 -0.09 -16.33 -2.67
CA ARG A 71 -0.41 -15.59 -3.89
C ARG A 71 -1.87 -15.85 -4.24
N LEU A 72 -2.65 -14.78 -4.29
CA LEU A 72 -4.05 -14.76 -4.66
C LEU A 72 -4.16 -14.23 -6.08
N HIS A 73 -4.91 -14.93 -6.93
CA HIS A 73 -5.13 -14.55 -8.32
C HIS A 73 -6.57 -14.07 -8.54
N ASN A 74 -6.72 -12.97 -9.26
CA ASN A 74 -7.99 -12.40 -9.70
C ASN A 74 -8.98 -12.20 -8.54
N VAL A 75 -8.60 -11.34 -7.59
CA VAL A 75 -9.46 -10.95 -6.48
C VAL A 75 -10.35 -9.80 -6.92
N ALA A 76 -11.66 -9.99 -6.91
CA ALA A 76 -12.63 -8.95 -7.22
C ALA A 76 -13.58 -8.73 -6.04
N LEU A 77 -13.67 -7.50 -5.57
CA LEU A 77 -14.70 -7.04 -4.63
C LEU A 77 -15.87 -6.51 -5.45
N ILE A 78 -16.97 -7.25 -5.45
CA ILE A 78 -18.15 -6.91 -6.25
C ILE A 78 -18.85 -5.71 -5.61
N ASN A 79 -19.19 -4.73 -6.43
CA ASN A 79 -19.85 -3.52 -5.96
C ASN A 79 -21.26 -3.85 -5.45
N PRO A 80 -21.58 -3.59 -4.17
CA PRO A 80 -22.90 -3.87 -3.62
C PRO A 80 -23.93 -2.82 -4.02
N MET A 81 -23.50 -1.72 -4.65
CA MET A 81 -24.35 -0.58 -4.96
C MET A 81 -24.94 -0.70 -6.38
N GLU A 82 -26.23 -0.82 -6.46
CA GLU A 82 -26.96 -0.87 -7.74
C GLU A 82 -26.86 0.47 -8.48
N GLY A 83 -26.56 0.43 -9.77
CA GLY A 83 -26.42 1.64 -10.59
C GLY A 83 -25.08 2.36 -10.47
N ALA A 84 -24.13 1.82 -9.74
CA ALA A 84 -22.76 2.33 -9.73
C ALA A 84 -22.09 2.20 -11.11
N PRO A 85 -21.14 3.09 -11.46
CA PRO A 85 -20.48 3.10 -12.78
C PRO A 85 -19.63 1.84 -13.07
N SER A 86 -19.28 1.07 -12.04
CA SER A 86 -18.48 -0.14 -12.14
C SER A 86 -19.08 -1.28 -11.35
N ASP A 87 -19.01 -2.49 -11.90
CA ASP A 87 -19.46 -3.73 -11.25
C ASP A 87 -18.55 -4.15 -10.08
N THR A 88 -17.36 -3.58 -9.97
CA THR A 88 -16.41 -3.88 -8.90
C THR A 88 -16.02 -2.61 -8.14
N VAL A 89 -15.89 -2.72 -6.82
CA VAL A 89 -15.22 -1.71 -5.98
C VAL A 89 -13.72 -1.78 -6.19
N ALA A 90 -13.18 -3.01 -6.21
CA ALA A 90 -11.76 -3.23 -6.47
C ALA A 90 -11.56 -4.54 -7.24
N TYR A 91 -10.54 -4.56 -8.09
CA TYR A 91 -10.00 -5.73 -8.75
C TYR A 91 -8.49 -5.76 -8.61
N ILE A 92 -7.93 -6.91 -8.25
CA ILE A 92 -6.50 -7.14 -8.09
C ILE A 92 -6.16 -8.41 -8.87
N GLU A 93 -5.33 -8.30 -9.90
CA GLU A 93 -4.91 -9.47 -10.69
C GLU A 93 -4.04 -10.41 -9.88
N GLU A 94 -3.05 -9.89 -9.17
CA GLU A 94 -2.19 -10.65 -8.26
C GLU A 94 -1.96 -9.91 -6.95
N LEU A 95 -2.22 -10.59 -5.83
CA LEU A 95 -1.86 -10.17 -4.49
C LEU A 95 -0.97 -11.23 -3.86
N VAL A 96 0.21 -10.83 -3.41
CA VAL A 96 1.13 -11.71 -2.67
C VAL A 96 1.34 -11.15 -1.27
N ALA A 97 0.98 -11.93 -0.25
CA ALA A 97 1.30 -11.64 1.13
C ALA A 97 2.38 -12.60 1.62
N THR A 98 3.50 -12.08 2.11
CA THR A 98 4.60 -12.89 2.65
C THR A 98 4.55 -12.90 4.17
N VAL A 99 4.81 -14.08 4.74
CA VAL A 99 4.77 -14.29 6.20
C VAL A 99 6.14 -14.67 6.73
N ASP A 100 6.43 -14.25 7.95
CA ASP A 100 7.62 -14.66 8.68
C ASP A 100 7.39 -16.04 9.32
N VAL A 101 8.06 -17.03 8.76
CA VAL A 101 7.96 -18.42 9.23
C VAL A 101 8.67 -18.63 10.55
N ASP A 102 9.78 -17.95 10.77
CA ASP A 102 10.55 -18.07 12.01
C ASP A 102 9.75 -17.52 13.20
N GLU A 103 9.07 -16.40 13.01
CA GLU A 103 8.16 -15.82 14.02
C GLU A 103 6.96 -16.74 14.26
N TYR A 104 6.39 -17.31 13.21
CA TYR A 104 5.28 -18.26 13.33
C TYR A 104 5.69 -19.54 14.08
N LEU A 105 6.85 -20.12 13.77
CA LEU A 105 7.32 -21.35 14.39
C LEU A 105 7.79 -21.14 15.85
N SER A 106 8.35 -19.97 16.15
CA SER A 106 8.89 -19.66 17.49
C SER A 106 7.83 -19.17 18.46
N ASN A 107 6.89 -18.34 18.01
CA ASN A 107 5.97 -17.59 18.85
C ASN A 107 4.50 -17.82 18.49
N ALA A 108 4.19 -18.62 17.46
CA ALA A 108 2.86 -18.80 16.88
C ALA A 108 2.18 -17.49 16.43
N ASN A 109 2.97 -16.43 16.14
CA ASN A 109 2.50 -15.16 15.65
C ASN A 109 2.54 -15.16 14.12
N VAL A 110 1.46 -14.71 13.47
CA VAL A 110 1.44 -14.44 12.03
C VAL A 110 1.90 -13.01 11.80
N VAL A 111 3.11 -12.86 11.27
CA VAL A 111 3.67 -11.55 10.88
C VAL A 111 3.71 -11.50 9.36
N ILE A 112 3.04 -10.50 8.78
CA ILE A 112 3.12 -10.24 7.33
C ILE A 112 4.30 -9.31 7.10
N ASN A 113 5.34 -9.82 6.44
CA ASN A 113 6.55 -9.06 6.14
C ASN A 113 6.40 -8.20 4.89
N GLY A 114 5.68 -8.67 3.89
CA GLY A 114 5.53 -7.96 2.62
C GLY A 114 4.16 -8.16 2.00
N CYS A 115 3.73 -7.12 1.31
CA CYS A 115 2.48 -7.11 0.53
C CYS A 115 2.77 -6.58 -0.88
N TYR A 116 2.57 -7.42 -1.89
CA TYR A 116 2.80 -7.08 -3.30
C TYR A 116 1.48 -7.17 -4.05
N LEU A 117 1.12 -6.09 -4.74
CA LEU A 117 -0.09 -6.01 -5.55
C LEU A 117 0.29 -5.65 -6.97
N SER A 118 -0.31 -6.31 -7.96
CA SER A 118 -0.13 -5.95 -9.35
C SER A 118 -1.45 -5.86 -10.09
N ASN A 119 -1.50 -4.94 -11.07
CA ASN A 119 -2.64 -4.67 -11.93
C ASN A 119 -3.94 -4.45 -11.12
N VAL A 120 -3.90 -3.42 -10.28
CA VAL A 120 -5.00 -3.06 -9.37
C VAL A 120 -5.90 -2.02 -10.04
N LYS A 121 -7.21 -2.23 -9.97
CA LYS A 121 -8.23 -1.24 -10.34
C LYS A 121 -9.12 -0.98 -9.14
N ALA A 122 -9.27 0.28 -8.74
CA ALA A 122 -10.17 0.70 -7.69
C ALA A 122 -11.22 1.67 -8.26
N ASN A 123 -12.49 1.42 -7.95
CA ASN A 123 -13.62 2.22 -8.43
C ASN A 123 -14.43 2.69 -7.23
N ILE A 124 -14.09 3.86 -6.73
CA ILE A 124 -14.71 4.47 -5.58
C ILE A 124 -15.89 5.34 -6.04
N TYR A 125 -17.04 5.11 -5.45
CA TYR A 125 -18.27 5.81 -5.81
C TYR A 125 -19.08 6.18 -4.58
N VAL A 126 -19.47 7.43 -4.49
CA VAL A 126 -20.44 7.96 -3.51
C VAL A 126 -21.70 8.36 -4.28
N ASN A 127 -22.83 7.76 -3.98
CA ASN A 127 -24.08 8.00 -4.67
C ASN A 127 -24.77 9.30 -4.22
N ALA A 128 -25.90 9.65 -4.84
CA ALA A 128 -26.66 10.87 -4.54
C ALA A 128 -27.20 10.94 -3.08
N ASP A 129 -27.31 9.80 -2.41
CA ASP A 129 -27.74 9.70 -1.01
C ASP A 129 -26.55 9.74 -0.03
N SER A 130 -25.35 10.10 -0.50
CA SER A 130 -24.10 10.12 0.27
C SER A 130 -23.68 8.75 0.82
N VAL A 131 -24.11 7.65 0.18
CA VAL A 131 -23.68 6.29 0.52
C VAL A 131 -22.46 5.95 -0.32
N ALA A 132 -21.41 5.45 0.33
CA ALA A 132 -20.15 5.07 -0.31
C ALA A 132 -20.10 3.57 -0.61
N ASN A 133 -19.56 3.19 -1.77
CA ASN A 133 -19.38 1.79 -2.14
C ASN A 133 -18.19 1.11 -1.46
N TYR A 134 -17.33 1.89 -0.79
CA TYR A 134 -16.16 1.38 -0.08
C TYR A 134 -16.43 1.04 1.39
N ASP A 135 -17.65 1.28 1.90
CA ASP A 135 -18.08 0.85 3.24
C ASP A 135 -18.33 -0.67 3.31
N VAL A 136 -17.50 -1.41 2.59
CA VAL A 136 -17.55 -2.88 2.51
C VAL A 136 -16.54 -3.56 3.40
N PHE A 137 -15.65 -2.81 4.03
CA PHE A 137 -14.68 -3.37 4.98
C PHE A 137 -15.30 -3.51 6.37
N VAL A 138 -15.05 -4.65 7.01
CA VAL A 138 -15.49 -4.86 8.40
C VAL A 138 -14.69 -3.96 9.31
N SER A 139 -15.33 -2.96 9.91
CA SER A 139 -14.70 -2.12 10.92
C SER A 139 -14.82 -2.79 12.30
N ASP A 140 -13.69 -3.04 12.95
CA ASP A 140 -13.65 -3.43 14.37
C ASP A 140 -14.09 -2.24 15.24
N THR A 141 -15.42 -2.01 15.33
CA THR A 141 -15.99 -0.97 16.23
C THR A 141 -16.11 -1.43 17.68
N THR A 142 -15.49 -2.53 18.06
CA THR A 142 -15.44 -3.02 19.45
C THR A 142 -14.02 -2.96 20.00
N ALA A 143 -13.47 -1.75 20.12
CA ALA A 143 -12.28 -1.49 20.94
C ALA A 143 -12.67 -1.37 22.42
N GLU A 144 -13.33 -2.38 23.00
CA GLU A 144 -13.48 -2.56 24.44
C GLU A 144 -13.53 -4.04 24.77
N ASP A 145 -12.41 -4.76 24.51
CA ASP A 145 -12.06 -5.96 25.31
C ASP A 145 -10.60 -6.34 25.03
N THR A 146 -9.74 -6.02 25.98
CA THR A 146 -8.31 -6.29 26.01
C THR A 146 -7.95 -7.77 26.22
N SER A 147 -8.75 -8.71 25.76
CA SER A 147 -8.51 -10.15 25.99
C SER A 147 -8.81 -11.09 24.83
N SER A 148 -9.14 -10.61 23.64
CA SER A 148 -9.17 -11.49 22.47
C SER A 148 -7.80 -11.49 21.78
N THR A 149 -7.08 -12.59 21.94
CA THR A 149 -5.89 -12.94 21.13
C THR A 149 -6.33 -13.14 19.69
N SER A 150 -6.56 -12.06 18.95
CA SER A 150 -6.75 -12.16 17.51
C SER A 150 -5.43 -12.63 16.89
N ALA A 151 -5.50 -13.60 15.99
CA ALA A 151 -4.36 -14.23 15.32
C ALA A 151 -3.49 -13.23 14.50
N PHE A 152 -3.85 -11.94 14.48
CA PHE A 152 -3.18 -10.84 13.79
C PHE A 152 -2.61 -9.78 14.74
N ASN A 153 -2.18 -10.16 15.94
CA ASN A 153 -1.71 -9.23 16.97
C ASN A 153 -0.45 -8.40 16.60
N LYS A 154 0.20 -8.66 15.46
CA LYS A 154 1.26 -7.81 14.91
C LYS A 154 1.27 -7.87 13.39
N LEU A 155 0.52 -6.99 12.77
CA LEU A 155 0.68 -6.71 11.34
C LEU A 155 1.87 -5.74 11.19
N ALA A 156 3.08 -6.27 11.14
CA ALA A 156 4.27 -5.49 10.81
C ALA A 156 4.56 -5.65 9.32
N ILE A 157 3.93 -4.83 8.48
CA ILE A 157 4.21 -4.82 7.04
C ILE A 157 5.49 -4.01 6.83
N LYS A 158 6.58 -4.69 6.47
CA LYS A 158 7.89 -4.06 6.20
C LYS A 158 8.00 -3.59 4.76
N ASP A 159 7.54 -4.40 3.82
CA ASP A 159 7.64 -4.13 2.39
C ASP A 159 6.25 -4.05 1.75
N VAL A 160 5.93 -2.93 1.13
CA VAL A 160 4.74 -2.77 0.29
C VAL A 160 5.18 -2.42 -1.12
N LYS A 161 4.75 -3.23 -2.08
CA LYS A 161 4.97 -2.96 -3.50
C LYS A 161 3.65 -3.00 -4.24
N VAL A 162 3.36 -1.94 -4.97
CA VAL A 162 2.19 -1.87 -5.86
C VAL A 162 2.68 -1.57 -7.25
N GLU A 163 2.25 -2.36 -8.22
CA GLU A 163 2.54 -2.17 -9.63
C GLU A 163 1.24 -1.97 -10.41
N ASN A 164 1.22 -0.92 -11.23
CA ASN A 164 0.10 -0.60 -12.13
C ASN A 164 -1.26 -0.53 -11.42
N LEU A 165 -1.37 0.33 -10.40
CA LEU A 165 -2.65 0.65 -9.79
C LEU A 165 -3.29 1.83 -10.53
N SER A 166 -4.56 1.67 -10.91
CA SER A 166 -5.39 2.75 -11.41
C SER A 166 -6.65 2.87 -10.56
N ALA A 167 -7.03 4.11 -10.25
CA ALA A 167 -8.21 4.35 -9.42
C ALA A 167 -9.07 5.48 -10.00
N THR A 168 -10.38 5.34 -9.80
CA THR A 168 -11.38 6.39 -10.06
C THR A 168 -12.15 6.67 -8.78
N TYR A 169 -12.48 7.93 -8.56
CA TYR A 169 -13.32 8.41 -7.48
C TYR A 169 -14.41 9.30 -8.06
N ILE A 170 -15.65 8.98 -7.79
CA ILE A 170 -16.81 9.77 -8.20
C ILE A 170 -17.67 10.04 -6.96
N ASP A 171 -17.85 11.30 -6.62
CA ASP A 171 -18.72 11.78 -5.54
C ASP A 171 -19.83 12.63 -6.14
N VAL A 172 -21.03 12.05 -6.19
CA VAL A 172 -22.19 12.71 -6.80
C VAL A 172 -22.63 13.95 -5.99
N PRO A 173 -22.80 13.89 -4.65
CA PRO A 173 -23.13 15.05 -3.84
C PRO A 173 -22.08 16.16 -3.88
N GLY A 174 -20.80 15.77 -3.86
CA GLY A 174 -19.67 16.69 -3.94
C GLY A 174 -19.41 17.24 -5.33
N ASN A 175 -20.10 16.75 -6.37
CA ASN A 175 -19.83 17.06 -7.78
C ASN A 175 -18.36 16.88 -8.14
N MET A 176 -17.71 15.84 -7.59
CA MET A 176 -16.28 15.62 -7.68
C MET A 176 -15.98 14.33 -8.44
N ASN A 177 -15.03 14.45 -9.37
CA ASN A 177 -14.44 13.32 -10.08
C ASN A 177 -12.93 13.38 -9.93
N ALA A 178 -12.31 12.26 -9.60
CA ALA A 178 -10.86 12.12 -9.59
C ALA A 178 -10.45 10.81 -10.24
N SER A 179 -9.28 10.79 -10.84
CA SER A 179 -8.68 9.57 -11.38
C SER A 179 -7.17 9.61 -11.27
N VAL A 180 -6.59 8.44 -11.17
CA VAL A 180 -5.14 8.24 -11.20
C VAL A 180 -4.84 6.99 -11.98
N SER A 181 -3.75 7.03 -12.77
CA SER A 181 -3.37 5.95 -13.67
C SER A 181 -1.94 5.50 -13.41
N ASN A 182 -1.75 4.18 -13.46
CA ASN A 182 -0.44 3.53 -13.37
C ASN A 182 0.39 4.01 -12.17
N ILE A 183 -0.21 3.97 -10.97
CA ILE A 183 0.58 4.15 -9.75
C ILE A 183 1.49 2.95 -9.57
N ASN A 184 2.77 3.23 -9.38
CA ASN A 184 3.74 2.27 -8.89
C ASN A 184 4.27 2.79 -7.56
N LEU A 185 4.16 1.98 -6.51
CA LEU A 185 4.57 2.29 -5.14
C LEU A 185 5.55 1.24 -4.65
N ASN A 186 6.64 1.71 -4.04
CA ASN A 186 7.51 0.89 -3.20
C ASN A 186 7.64 1.61 -1.87
N ALA A 187 7.33 0.92 -0.79
CA ALA A 187 7.49 1.42 0.55
C ALA A 187 8.19 0.35 1.40
N ASN A 188 9.28 0.75 2.04
CA ASN A 188 10.01 -0.06 3.03
C ASN A 188 9.88 0.61 4.39
N VAL A 189 9.55 -0.18 5.38
CA VAL A 189 9.43 0.29 6.77
C VAL A 189 10.20 -0.66 7.67
N GLU A 190 11.22 -0.15 8.35
CA GLU A 190 11.99 -0.89 9.35
C GLU A 190 11.63 -0.34 10.73
N MET A 191 11.35 -1.22 11.67
CA MET A 191 11.00 -0.85 13.06
C MET A 191 12.02 -1.43 14.01
N GLU A 192 12.66 -0.59 14.81
CA GLU A 192 13.55 -0.99 15.89
C GLU A 192 13.10 -0.33 17.21
N GLY A 193 12.38 -1.09 18.03
CA GLY A 193 11.74 -0.54 19.23
C GLY A 193 10.60 0.41 18.88
N ASP A 194 10.70 1.65 19.31
CA ASP A 194 9.74 2.72 19.04
C ASP A 194 10.16 3.62 17.86
N ASP A 195 11.32 3.33 17.25
CA ASP A 195 11.84 4.04 16.10
C ASP A 195 11.43 3.36 14.79
N ILE A 196 11.09 4.15 13.79
CA ILE A 196 10.65 3.69 12.47
C ILE A 196 11.45 4.40 11.39
N ASP A 197 12.16 3.63 10.56
CA ASP A 197 12.72 4.11 9.31
C ASP A 197 11.75 3.85 8.17
N ALA A 198 11.48 4.85 7.34
CA ALA A 198 10.55 4.76 6.25
C ALA A 198 11.12 5.33 4.96
N ASP A 199 11.15 4.47 3.92
CA ASP A 199 11.46 4.82 2.54
C ASP A 199 10.24 4.60 1.67
N LEU A 200 9.77 5.64 0.97
CA LEU A 200 8.64 5.55 0.07
C LEU A 200 9.02 6.16 -1.28
N LYS A 201 8.74 5.42 -2.34
CA LYS A 201 8.83 5.91 -3.71
C LYS A 201 7.54 5.62 -4.44
N MET A 202 6.94 6.65 -5.05
CA MET A 202 5.72 6.50 -5.82
C MET A 202 5.83 7.26 -7.14
N THR A 203 5.34 6.63 -8.22
CA THR A 203 5.17 7.25 -9.53
C THR A 203 3.75 7.08 -10.04
N SER A 204 3.29 8.00 -10.89
CA SER A 204 2.03 7.88 -11.61
C SER A 204 2.15 8.51 -12.99
N ASP A 205 1.48 7.94 -13.99
CA ASP A 205 1.50 8.45 -15.36
C ASP A 205 0.49 9.59 -15.58
N ALA A 206 -0.62 9.61 -14.82
CA ALA A 206 -1.59 10.68 -14.92
C ALA A 206 -2.45 10.77 -13.66
N ILE A 207 -2.75 12.02 -13.27
CA ILE A 207 -3.71 12.34 -12.22
C ILE A 207 -4.67 13.39 -12.78
N ALA A 208 -5.97 13.20 -12.57
CA ALA A 208 -6.99 14.17 -12.93
C ALA A 208 -7.95 14.38 -11.78
N PHE A 209 -8.39 15.62 -11.62
CA PHE A 209 -9.38 16.03 -10.63
C PHE A 209 -10.31 17.06 -11.25
N ALA A 210 -11.61 16.91 -11.04
CA ALA A 210 -12.62 17.85 -11.53
C ALA A 210 -13.71 18.11 -10.50
N LEU A 211 -14.07 19.38 -10.34
CA LEU A 211 -15.32 19.81 -9.72
C LEU A 211 -16.27 20.26 -10.83
N THR A 212 -17.44 19.63 -10.90
CA THR A 212 -18.45 19.90 -11.93
C THR A 212 -19.58 20.84 -11.48
N ASP A 213 -19.44 21.41 -10.30
CA ASP A 213 -20.33 22.43 -9.74
C ASP A 213 -20.14 23.80 -10.44
N SER A 214 -20.62 24.88 -9.81
CA SER A 214 -20.48 26.25 -10.34
C SER A 214 -19.01 26.71 -10.47
N THR A 215 -18.07 26.06 -9.79
CA THR A 215 -16.62 26.34 -9.83
C THR A 215 -16.00 25.88 -11.13
N GLN A 216 -16.47 24.76 -11.70
CA GLN A 216 -15.96 24.14 -12.93
C GLN A 216 -14.42 24.03 -12.93
N LEU A 217 -13.87 23.54 -11.82
CA LEU A 217 -12.43 23.35 -11.66
C LEU A 217 -11.99 22.06 -12.32
N ASN A 218 -10.97 22.11 -13.16
CA ASN A 218 -10.28 20.94 -13.69
C ASN A 218 -8.78 21.07 -13.42
N VAL A 219 -8.18 20.04 -12.83
CA VAL A 219 -6.74 19.95 -12.58
C VAL A 219 -6.25 18.65 -13.18
N SER A 220 -5.13 18.70 -13.88
CA SER A 220 -4.45 17.52 -14.41
C SER A 220 -2.96 17.58 -14.18
N VAL A 221 -2.36 16.41 -13.95
CA VAL A 221 -0.93 16.19 -13.84
C VAL A 221 -0.56 15.07 -14.79
N GLY A 222 0.37 15.30 -15.71
CA GLY A 222 0.78 14.30 -16.71
C GLY A 222 1.69 13.23 -16.13
N ALA A 223 2.52 13.56 -15.14
CA ALA A 223 3.32 12.59 -14.41
C ALA A 223 3.64 13.06 -13.00
N LEU A 224 3.70 12.10 -12.08
CA LEU A 224 4.17 12.29 -10.70
C LEU A 224 5.34 11.34 -10.44
N ASP A 225 6.41 11.85 -9.83
CA ASP A 225 7.46 11.06 -9.17
C ASP A 225 7.68 11.66 -7.77
N THR A 226 7.53 10.86 -6.75
CA THR A 226 7.76 11.30 -5.38
C THR A 226 8.57 10.30 -4.60
N LYS A 227 9.48 10.82 -3.77
CA LYS A 227 10.30 10.04 -2.86
C LYS A 227 10.28 10.69 -1.48
N PHE A 228 9.98 9.90 -0.47
CA PHE A 228 10.15 10.25 0.93
C PHE A 228 11.16 9.31 1.56
N GLU A 229 12.10 9.86 2.33
CA GLU A 229 13.05 9.15 3.17
C GLU A 229 13.05 9.82 4.54
N GLY A 230 12.81 9.05 5.60
CA GLY A 230 12.71 9.63 6.92
C GLY A 230 12.66 8.61 8.04
N GLU A 231 12.82 9.13 9.24
CA GLU A 231 12.77 8.43 10.52
C GLU A 231 11.64 9.00 11.38
N ILE A 232 11.01 8.16 12.18
CA ILE A 232 10.01 8.54 13.17
C ILE A 232 10.51 8.03 14.51
N ASP A 233 10.86 8.95 15.41
CA ASP A 233 11.35 8.64 16.75
C ASP A 233 10.20 8.69 17.76
N ASP A 234 10.12 7.70 18.64
CA ASP A 234 9.12 7.60 19.72
C ASP A 234 7.66 7.76 19.24
N TYR A 235 7.35 7.37 18.00
CA TYR A 235 6.03 7.57 17.34
C TYR A 235 5.54 9.03 17.32
N ASN A 236 6.40 10.00 17.56
CA ASN A 236 6.04 11.41 17.71
C ASN A 236 6.87 12.36 16.86
N PHE A 237 8.17 12.14 16.72
CA PHE A 237 9.05 13.04 15.99
C PHE A 237 9.41 12.45 14.64
N VAL A 238 8.95 13.09 13.56
CA VAL A 238 9.23 12.73 12.17
C VAL A 238 10.31 13.64 11.63
N LYS A 239 11.38 13.07 11.12
CA LYS A 239 12.43 13.79 10.40
C LYS A 239 12.69 13.12 9.08
N GLY A 240 12.62 13.89 8.00
CA GLY A 240 12.76 13.29 6.69
C GLY A 240 12.95 14.31 5.58
N THR A 241 13.00 13.78 4.36
CA THR A 241 13.10 14.57 3.13
C THR A 241 12.05 14.10 2.15
N LEU A 242 11.19 15.02 1.72
CA LEU A 242 10.22 14.81 0.66
C LEU A 242 10.73 15.44 -0.64
N ASN A 243 10.90 14.62 -1.66
CA ASN A 243 11.16 15.05 -3.03
C ASN A 243 9.90 14.79 -3.85
N LEU A 244 9.44 15.78 -4.58
CA LEU A 244 8.27 15.68 -5.45
C LEU A 244 8.61 16.30 -6.81
N PHE A 245 8.27 15.58 -7.87
CA PHE A 245 8.30 16.06 -9.23
C PHE A 245 6.93 15.85 -9.88
N LEU A 246 6.35 16.95 -10.40
CA LEU A 246 5.13 16.93 -11.19
C LEU A 246 5.44 17.50 -12.58
N ASP A 247 5.07 16.78 -13.61
CA ASP A 247 5.19 17.23 -14.99
C ASP A 247 3.81 17.50 -15.59
N ASN A 248 3.76 18.47 -16.46
CA ASN A 248 2.56 18.85 -17.21
C ASN A 248 1.34 19.13 -16.30
N VAL A 249 1.56 19.97 -15.28
CA VAL A 249 0.48 20.41 -14.38
C VAL A 249 -0.34 21.49 -15.06
N SER A 250 -1.63 21.23 -15.20
CA SER A 250 -2.58 22.16 -15.80
C SER A 250 -3.79 22.36 -14.89
N ALA A 251 -4.29 23.58 -14.83
CA ALA A 251 -5.47 23.93 -14.04
C ALA A 251 -6.34 24.95 -14.77
N ASP A 252 -7.61 24.61 -14.92
CA ASP A 252 -8.65 25.45 -15.49
C ASP A 252 -9.78 25.65 -14.48
N MET A 253 -10.31 26.84 -14.38
CA MET A 253 -11.48 27.14 -13.53
C MET A 253 -12.41 28.11 -14.26
N ALA A 254 -13.68 27.74 -14.40
CA ALA A 254 -14.72 28.50 -15.08
C ALA A 254 -14.28 28.98 -16.49
N GLY A 255 -13.55 28.15 -17.25
CA GLY A 255 -13.06 28.44 -18.59
C GLY A 255 -11.80 29.32 -18.64
N SER A 256 -11.23 29.69 -17.50
CA SER A 256 -9.97 30.44 -17.41
C SER A 256 -8.82 29.51 -17.03
N LYS A 257 -7.71 29.55 -17.76
CA LYS A 257 -6.49 28.81 -17.44
C LYS A 257 -5.71 29.53 -16.33
N TYR A 258 -5.41 28.81 -15.25
CA TYR A 258 -4.56 29.26 -14.14
C TYR A 258 -3.16 28.65 -14.19
N ALA A 259 -3.06 27.44 -14.74
CA ALA A 259 -1.80 26.77 -15.00
C ALA A 259 -1.86 26.05 -16.34
N ASP A 260 -0.76 26.02 -17.07
CA ASP A 260 -0.66 25.36 -18.37
C ASP A 260 0.70 24.68 -18.49
N SER A 261 0.70 23.36 -18.42
CA SER A 261 1.89 22.51 -18.59
C SER A 261 3.08 22.89 -17.68
N LEU A 262 2.80 23.22 -16.41
CA LEU A 262 3.85 23.56 -15.45
C LEU A 262 4.62 22.31 -15.04
N LYS A 263 5.92 22.51 -14.79
CA LYS A 263 6.78 21.56 -14.08
C LYS A 263 6.99 22.06 -12.65
N ILE A 264 6.70 21.21 -11.68
CA ILE A 264 6.88 21.52 -10.27
C ILE A 264 7.87 20.52 -9.69
N GLN A 265 8.88 21.04 -9.01
CA GLN A 265 9.89 20.23 -8.30
C GLN A 265 10.03 20.74 -6.89
N THR A 266 10.07 19.81 -5.92
CA THR A 266 10.33 20.17 -4.54
C THR A 266 11.42 19.30 -3.95
N HIS A 267 12.20 19.91 -3.07
CA HIS A 267 13.10 19.23 -2.14
C HIS A 267 12.82 19.83 -0.76
N VAL A 268 12.16 19.05 0.08
CA VAL A 268 11.64 19.55 1.36
C VAL A 268 12.19 18.71 2.51
N PRO A 269 13.34 19.12 3.11
CA PRO A 269 13.73 18.62 4.41
C PRO A 269 12.72 19.13 5.44
N LEU A 270 12.14 18.23 6.21
CA LEU A 270 11.08 18.55 7.18
C LEU A 270 11.35 17.86 8.53
N GLU A 271 10.95 18.53 9.60
CA GLU A 271 10.85 17.97 10.93
C GLU A 271 9.43 18.25 11.44
N VAL A 272 8.75 17.20 11.92
CA VAL A 272 7.36 17.30 12.39
C VAL A 272 7.26 16.68 13.77
N THR A 273 6.68 17.40 14.72
CA THR A 273 6.27 16.85 16.01
C THR A 273 4.76 16.61 15.95
N LEU A 274 4.33 15.35 16.05
CA LEU A 274 2.95 14.96 15.81
C LEU A 274 1.98 15.40 16.91
N ASP A 275 2.40 15.31 18.18
CA ASP A 275 1.56 15.67 19.32
C ASP A 275 1.16 17.16 19.34
N THR A 276 2.08 18.03 18.92
CA THR A 276 1.86 19.48 18.89
C THR A 276 1.61 20.03 17.49
N LEU A 277 1.57 19.14 16.47
CA LEU A 277 1.47 19.51 15.04
C LEU A 277 2.44 20.64 14.65
N LYS A 278 3.67 20.59 15.20
CA LYS A 278 4.69 21.53 14.87
C LYS A 278 5.49 21.05 13.68
N VAL A 279 5.57 21.89 12.64
CA VAL A 279 6.31 21.61 11.40
C VAL A 279 7.44 22.60 11.24
N ALA A 280 8.66 22.13 11.04
CA ALA A 280 9.80 22.93 10.70
C ALA A 280 10.34 22.54 9.32
N LEU A 281 10.54 23.54 8.46
CA LEU A 281 11.14 23.42 7.14
C LEU A 281 12.52 24.06 7.16
N LYS A 282 13.53 23.30 6.72
CA LYS A 282 14.92 23.78 6.66
C LYS A 282 15.39 23.79 5.21
N ASP A 283 15.53 24.99 4.65
CA ASP A 283 16.01 25.20 3.28
C ASP A 283 15.22 24.38 2.21
N ALA A 284 13.91 24.32 2.39
CA ALA A 284 13.02 23.69 1.42
C ALA A 284 13.08 24.43 0.09
N LEU A 285 13.25 23.70 -0.99
CA LEU A 285 13.33 24.23 -2.36
C LEU A 285 12.05 23.91 -3.09
N VAL A 286 11.45 24.92 -3.72
CA VAL A 286 10.30 24.78 -4.60
C VAL A 286 10.64 25.40 -5.95
N GLY A 287 10.69 24.59 -7.00
CA GLY A 287 10.89 24.99 -8.38
C GLY A 287 9.60 24.95 -9.16
N ILE A 288 9.34 25.98 -9.97
CA ILE A 288 8.24 26.03 -10.94
C ILE A 288 8.84 26.44 -12.29
N ASN A 289 8.86 25.51 -13.23
CA ASN A 289 9.56 25.62 -14.50
C ASN A 289 11.04 25.97 -14.29
N GLU A 290 11.47 27.17 -14.73
CA GLU A 290 12.84 27.66 -14.60
C GLU A 290 13.08 28.48 -13.32
N HIS A 291 12.03 28.71 -12.50
CA HIS A 291 12.10 29.52 -11.30
C HIS A 291 12.18 28.64 -10.06
N GLN A 292 13.03 29.02 -9.12
CA GLN A 292 13.19 28.34 -7.85
C GLN A 292 13.14 29.33 -6.68
N ILE A 293 12.45 28.94 -5.62
CA ILE A 293 12.38 29.64 -4.35
C ILE A 293 12.85 28.73 -3.22
N SER A 294 13.49 29.33 -2.23
CA SER A 294 13.85 28.63 -0.98
C SER A 294 12.97 29.14 0.14
N LEU A 295 12.49 28.19 0.95
CA LEU A 295 11.61 28.45 2.08
C LEU A 295 12.21 27.82 3.33
N SER A 296 12.29 28.60 4.41
CA SER A 296 12.68 28.11 5.73
C SER A 296 11.78 28.76 6.77
N GLY A 297 11.35 27.99 7.75
CA GLY A 297 10.50 28.49 8.82
C GLY A 297 9.91 27.35 9.63
N ASP A 298 9.25 27.72 10.69
CA ASP A 298 8.50 26.83 11.55
C ASP A 298 7.05 27.31 11.67
N ALA A 299 6.13 26.38 11.78
CA ALA A 299 4.72 26.62 12.04
C ALA A 299 4.25 25.63 13.10
N GLU A 300 3.42 26.11 14.01
CA GLU A 300 2.73 25.29 15.00
C GLU A 300 1.23 25.48 14.80
N ILE A 301 0.49 24.39 14.73
CA ILE A 301 -0.96 24.42 14.59
C ILE A 301 -1.52 24.33 16.00
N ASP A 302 -1.99 25.46 16.53
CA ASP A 302 -2.61 25.52 17.85
C ASP A 302 -4.05 24.95 17.78
N ASP A 303 -4.46 24.18 18.78
CA ASP A 303 -5.76 23.49 18.87
C ASP A 303 -6.98 24.45 18.94
N ASP A 304 -6.77 25.77 18.92
CA ASP A 304 -7.82 26.77 19.01
C ASP A 304 -8.60 27.05 17.70
N ILE A 305 -8.32 26.28 16.63
CA ILE A 305 -9.17 26.30 15.42
C ILE A 305 -10.31 25.27 15.61
N ARG A 306 -11.15 25.48 16.58
CA ARG A 306 -12.50 24.90 16.62
C ARG A 306 -13.44 25.84 15.85
N MET A 307 -13.72 25.50 14.61
CA MET A 307 -14.92 26.02 13.95
C MET A 307 -16.15 25.21 14.30
#